data_8fe6ac0565e48ae7c8db79b0c7130302
#
_entry.id   8fe6ac0565e48ae7c8db79b0c7130302
#
_cell.length_a   1.000
_cell.length_b   1.000
_cell.length_c   1.000
_cell.angle_alpha   90.00
_cell.angle_beta   90.00
_cell.angle_gamma   90.00
#
_symmetry.space_group_name_H-M   'P 1'
#
loop_
_entity.id
_entity.type
_entity.pdbx_description
1 polymer ?
#
loop_
_entity_poly.entity_id
_entity_poly.type
_entity_poly.pdbx_seq_one_letter_code
_entity_poly.pdbx_strand_id
1 'polypeptide(L)' 'MWSEGIIVNPATGTKYKYWVKHYEEGSECYGIDGGKISKLTIRKLNETRDLCNYDRGWDIEVADEVKAVYAILIQKYN' A
#
# COMPACT_ATOMS: atom_id res chain seq x y z
N MET A 1 -5.48 10.81 7.46
CA MET A 1 -4.57 11.50 6.52
C MET A 1 -4.36 10.65 5.28
N TRP A 2 -4.42 11.27 4.11
CA TRP A 2 -4.16 10.59 2.85
C TRP A 2 -2.79 10.99 2.33
N SER A 3 -2.04 10.00 1.84
CA SER A 3 -0.81 10.23 1.10
C SER A 3 -0.87 9.48 -0.22
N GLU A 4 -0.30 10.04 -1.26
CA GLU A 4 -0.19 9.38 -2.55
C GLU A 4 1.15 9.71 -3.19
N GLY A 5 1.59 8.88 -4.09
CA GLY A 5 2.86 9.10 -4.76
C GLY A 5 3.21 8.00 -5.73
N ILE A 6 4.41 8.10 -6.26
CA ILE A 6 4.98 7.11 -7.15
C ILE A 6 6.17 6.48 -6.44
N ILE A 7 6.26 5.16 -6.49
CA ILE A 7 7.33 4.39 -5.88
C ILE A 7 7.90 3.44 -6.93
N VAL A 8 9.21 3.27 -6.89
CA VAL A 8 9.95 2.42 -7.83
C VAL A 8 10.37 1.14 -7.12
N ASN A 9 10.12 -0.01 -7.74
CA ASN A 9 10.71 -1.25 -7.27
C ASN A 9 12.20 -1.23 -7.60
N PRO A 10 13.10 -1.20 -6.60
CA PRO A 10 14.53 -1.05 -6.85
C PRO A 10 15.15 -2.24 -7.59
N ALA A 11 14.52 -3.41 -7.52
CA ALA A 11 15.03 -4.60 -8.18
C ALA A 11 14.72 -4.62 -9.68
N THR A 12 13.60 -4.04 -10.11
CA THR A 12 13.13 -4.11 -11.49
C THR A 12 13.07 -2.76 -12.20
N GLY A 13 13.09 -1.65 -11.44
CA GLY A 13 12.91 -0.31 -12.00
C GLY A 13 11.47 0.02 -12.37
N THR A 14 10.54 -0.89 -12.13
CA THR A 14 9.12 -0.67 -12.44
C THR A 14 8.53 0.36 -11.48
N LYS A 15 7.76 1.30 -12.03
CA LYS A 15 7.11 2.37 -11.26
C LYS A 15 5.67 1.98 -10.94
N TYR A 16 5.26 2.30 -9.71
CA TYR A 16 3.91 2.05 -9.22
C TYR A 16 3.35 3.32 -8.62
N LYS A 17 2.04 3.48 -8.71
CA LYS A 17 1.33 4.54 -8.02
C LYS A 17 0.63 3.95 -6.80
N TYR A 18 0.67 4.69 -5.68
CA TYR A 18 0.03 4.25 -4.45
C TYR A 18 -0.83 5.34 -3.85
N TRP A 19 -1.85 4.91 -3.11
CA TRP A 19 -2.68 5.75 -2.24
C TRP A 19 -2.73 5.08 -0.89
N VAL A 20 -2.49 5.83 0.17
CA VAL A 20 -2.51 5.29 1.54
C VAL A 20 -3.26 6.25 2.46
N LYS A 21 -4.21 5.70 3.23
CA LYS A 21 -4.85 6.42 4.31
C LYS A 21 -4.28 5.89 5.61
N HIS A 22 -3.71 6.78 6.41
CA HIS A 22 -3.04 6.43 7.65
C HIS A 22 -3.38 7.42 8.76
N TYR A 23 -3.29 6.96 9.99
CA TYR A 23 -3.58 7.73 11.18
C TYR A 23 -2.32 7.80 12.07
N GLU A 24 -2.36 8.63 13.11
CA GLU A 24 -1.24 8.75 14.05
C GLU A 24 -1.14 7.54 14.98
N GLU A 25 -2.25 6.85 15.23
CA GLU A 25 -2.31 5.68 16.09
C GLU A 25 -2.78 4.46 15.31
N GLY A 26 -2.27 3.29 15.68
CA GLY A 26 -2.69 2.03 15.08
C GLY A 26 -4.11 1.65 15.48
N SER A 27 -4.75 0.80 14.69
CA SER A 27 -6.09 0.28 14.94
C SER A 27 -6.09 -1.23 14.81
N GLU A 28 -6.46 -1.93 15.87
CA GLU A 28 -6.59 -3.39 15.84
C GLU A 28 -7.73 -3.85 14.93
N CYS A 29 -8.76 -3.00 14.75
CA CYS A 29 -9.94 -3.33 13.94
C CYS A 29 -9.74 -3.03 12.46
N TYR A 30 -9.06 -1.94 12.12
CA TYR A 30 -9.03 -1.43 10.75
C TYR A 30 -7.63 -1.28 10.16
N GLY A 31 -6.59 -1.24 11.02
CA GLY A 31 -5.22 -1.09 10.54
C GLY A 31 -4.63 -2.39 10.02
N ILE A 32 -3.76 -2.30 9.03
CA ILE A 32 -3.01 -3.47 8.55
C ILE A 32 -2.17 -3.98 9.72
N ASP A 33 -2.39 -5.24 10.11
CA ASP A 33 -1.70 -5.89 11.22
C ASP A 33 -1.75 -5.06 12.53
N GLY A 34 -2.87 -4.38 12.78
CA GLY A 34 -3.02 -3.51 13.94
C GLY A 34 -2.27 -2.20 13.84
N GLY A 35 -1.76 -1.85 12.67
CA GLY A 35 -0.98 -0.64 12.44
C GLY A 35 -1.80 0.58 12.07
N LYS A 36 -1.14 1.57 11.50
CA LYS A 36 -1.72 2.90 11.24
C LYS A 36 -2.43 3.00 9.89
N ILE A 37 -2.13 2.10 8.95
CA ILE A 37 -2.72 2.14 7.60
C ILE A 37 -4.09 1.51 7.65
N SER A 38 -5.13 2.28 7.28
CA SER A 38 -6.50 1.78 7.18
C SER A 38 -6.93 1.53 5.73
N LYS A 39 -6.27 2.16 4.76
CA LYS A 39 -6.52 1.94 3.34
C LYS A 39 -5.21 2.01 2.58
N LEU A 40 -5.04 1.12 1.61
CA LEU A 40 -3.85 1.07 0.77
C LEU A 40 -4.21 0.50 -0.60
N THR A 41 -3.85 1.23 -1.65
CA THR A 41 -3.98 0.77 -3.02
C THR A 41 -2.65 0.94 -3.73
N ILE A 42 -2.22 -0.09 -4.46
CA ILE A 42 -1.02 -0.06 -5.28
C ILE A 42 -1.40 -0.48 -6.70
N ARG A 43 -1.00 0.33 -7.69
CA ARG A 43 -1.20 0.04 -9.12
C ARG A 43 0.10 0.26 -9.87
N LYS A 44 0.30 -0.48 -10.95
CA LYS A 44 1.38 -0.15 -11.88
C LYS A 44 1.08 1.20 -12.53
N LEU A 45 2.12 2.04 -12.71
CA LEU A 45 1.94 3.37 -13.29
C LEU A 45 1.27 3.27 -14.67
N ASN A 46 0.27 4.12 -14.90
CA ASN A 46 -0.53 4.17 -16.14
C ASN A 46 -1.44 2.95 -16.36
N GLU A 47 -1.66 2.11 -15.35
CA GLU A 47 -2.63 1.03 -15.39
C GLU A 47 -3.72 1.27 -14.36
N THR A 48 -4.88 0.65 -14.57
CA THR A 48 -6.04 0.83 -13.68
C THR A 48 -6.30 -0.38 -12.79
N ARG A 49 -5.56 -1.47 -12.99
CA ARG A 49 -5.72 -2.69 -12.20
C ARG A 49 -5.02 -2.57 -10.87
N ASP A 50 -5.74 -2.84 -9.79
CA ASP A 50 -5.15 -2.89 -8.46
C ASP A 50 -4.32 -4.15 -8.29
N LEU A 51 -3.07 -3.98 -7.84
CA LEU A 51 -2.19 -5.08 -7.47
C LEU A 51 -2.18 -5.32 -5.97
N CYS A 52 -2.80 -4.43 -5.21
CA CYS A 52 -3.01 -4.52 -3.79
C CYS A 52 -4.15 -3.57 -3.43
N ASN A 53 -5.10 -4.03 -2.64
CA ASN A 53 -6.15 -3.15 -2.13
C ASN A 53 -6.57 -3.61 -0.74
N TYR A 54 -6.31 -2.73 0.22
CA TYR A 54 -6.73 -2.89 1.60
C TYR A 54 -7.67 -1.72 1.96
N ASP A 55 -8.89 -2.05 2.35
CA ASP A 55 -9.88 -1.05 2.80
C ASP A 55 -10.50 -1.57 4.09
N ARG A 56 -9.80 -1.30 5.21
CA ARG A 56 -10.16 -1.79 6.55
C ARG A 56 -10.27 -3.32 6.61
N GLY A 57 -9.62 -3.99 5.68
CA GLY A 57 -9.56 -5.42 5.45
C GLY A 57 -9.05 -5.68 4.04
N TRP A 58 -8.57 -6.89 3.76
CA TRP A 58 -8.02 -7.21 2.45
C TRP A 58 -9.13 -7.47 1.42
N ASP A 59 -9.18 -6.64 0.37
CA ASP A 59 -10.00 -6.88 -0.82
C ASP A 59 -9.17 -7.58 -1.90
N ILE A 60 -7.94 -7.11 -2.14
CA ILE A 60 -6.99 -7.71 -3.06
C ILE A 60 -5.68 -7.83 -2.31
N GLU A 61 -5.24 -9.05 -2.05
CA GLU A 61 -3.97 -9.29 -1.36
C GLU A 61 -2.79 -8.85 -2.22
N VAL A 62 -1.66 -8.61 -1.57
CA VAL A 62 -0.46 -8.08 -2.21
C VAL A 62 0.04 -9.05 -3.27
N ALA A 63 0.02 -8.62 -4.54
CA ALA A 63 0.57 -9.41 -5.64
C ALA A 63 2.09 -9.55 -5.47
N ASP A 64 2.65 -10.68 -5.92
CA ASP A 64 4.07 -10.96 -5.75
C ASP A 64 4.95 -9.85 -6.30
N GLU A 65 4.59 -9.28 -7.45
CA GLU A 65 5.38 -8.21 -8.08
C GLU A 65 5.49 -6.94 -7.26
N VAL A 66 4.59 -6.69 -6.31
CA VAL A 66 4.58 -5.48 -5.48
C VAL A 66 4.93 -5.73 -4.02
N LYS A 67 5.36 -6.93 -3.66
CA LYS A 67 5.71 -7.23 -2.26
C LYS A 67 6.83 -6.35 -1.72
N ALA A 68 7.85 -6.07 -2.52
CA ALA A 68 8.94 -5.19 -2.10
C ALA A 68 8.46 -3.75 -1.90
N VAL A 69 7.62 -3.26 -2.81
CA VAL A 69 7.00 -1.94 -2.71
C VAL A 69 6.10 -1.84 -1.49
N TYR A 70 5.28 -2.87 -1.27
CA TYR A 70 4.42 -2.97 -0.11
C TYR A 70 5.22 -2.88 1.21
N ALA A 71 6.33 -3.62 1.29
CA ALA A 71 7.18 -3.60 2.49
C ALA A 71 7.72 -2.19 2.78
N ILE A 72 8.12 -1.46 1.75
CA ILE A 72 8.60 -0.08 1.88
C ILE A 72 7.49 0.82 2.43
N LEU A 73 6.27 0.70 1.89
CA LEU A 73 5.12 1.50 2.32
C LEU A 73 4.71 1.17 3.75
N ILE A 74 4.74 -0.08 4.13
CA ILE A 74 4.47 -0.51 5.51
C ILE A 74 5.49 0.13 6.46
N GLN A 75 6.76 0.09 6.11
CA GLN A 75 7.80 0.67 6.95
C GLN A 75 7.63 2.19 7.10
N LYS A 76 7.17 2.85 6.03
CA LYS A 76 7.04 4.31 6.01
C LYS A 76 5.79 4.80 6.74
N TYR A 77 4.66 4.14 6.59
CA TYR A 77 3.37 4.65 7.04
C TYR A 77 2.72 3.86 8.17
N ASN A 78 3.06 2.62 8.33
CA ASN A 78 2.41 1.74 9.32
C ASN A 78 3.22 1.67 10.62
#